data_bbc12b5845309aa2399925c0d2ec3f27
#
_entry.id   bbc12b5845309aa2399925c0d2ec3f27
#
_cell.length_a   1.000
_cell.length_b   1.000
_cell.length_c   1.000
_cell.angle_alpha   90.00
_cell.angle_beta   90.00
_cell.angle_gamma   90.00
#
_symmetry.space_group_name_H-M   'P 1'
#
loop_
_entity.id
_entity.type
_entity.pdbx_description
1 polymer ?
#
loop_
_entity_poly.entity_id
_entity_poly.type
_entity_poly.pdbx_seq_one_letter_code
_entity_poly.pdbx_strand_id
1 'polypeptide(L)'
;MKKTIFKKAVILLTAIMTISCSKDGATGPVGPAGATGAAGTNGNANVIGTNTVTISSWTSYASGSLWSGGLSATGITQSIVDKGIVSVFMQNTTGTWTALPYTIGNTSWFYDFGVGFVNINETNTNLAAIANPGSQTFRVVIISASNKAANPNTNWKDYNQVKEVLHLQD
;
A
#
# COMPACT_ATOMS: atom_id res chain seq x y z
N MET A 1 77.95 42.02 45.63
CA MET A 1 76.47 41.96 45.88
C MET A 1 75.60 42.16 44.66
N LYS A 2 75.91 42.92 43.64
CA LYS A 2 75.04 43.17 42.47
C LYS A 2 74.81 41.88 41.56
N LYS A 3 75.84 41.00 41.40
CA LYS A 3 75.71 39.80 40.55
C LYS A 3 74.81 38.72 41.15
N THR A 4 74.65 38.65 42.45
CA THR A 4 73.84 37.64 43.13
C THR A 4 72.33 37.98 43.06
N ILE A 5 72.01 39.25 43.08
CA ILE A 5 70.66 39.78 42.97
C ILE A 5 70.13 39.54 41.55
N PHE A 6 71.00 39.76 40.55
CA PHE A 6 70.62 39.54 39.13
C PHE A 6 70.29 38.05 38.80
N LYS A 7 71.12 37.12 39.37
CA LYS A 7 70.88 35.72 39.25
C LYS A 7 69.57 35.24 39.90
N LYS A 8 69.24 35.82 41.05
CA LYS A 8 67.94 35.48 41.71
C LYS A 8 66.77 36.12 41.04
N ALA A 9 66.88 37.24 40.43
CA ALA A 9 65.82 37.91 39.65
C ALA A 9 65.54 37.16 38.34
N VAL A 10 66.57 36.64 37.65
CA VAL A 10 66.42 35.81 36.42
C VAL A 10 65.78 34.45 36.71
N ILE A 11 66.12 33.81 37.82
CA ILE A 11 65.50 32.53 38.22
C ILE A 11 64.03 32.73 38.61
N LEU A 12 63.68 33.84 39.25
CA LEU A 12 62.30 34.13 39.60
C LEU A 12 61.46 34.47 38.38
N LEU A 13 62.03 35.09 37.34
CA LEU A 13 61.35 35.47 36.08
C LEU A 13 61.08 34.20 35.23
N THR A 14 62.00 33.22 35.25
CA THR A 14 61.81 31.95 34.51
C THR A 14 60.78 31.03 35.14
N ALA A 15 60.53 31.13 36.46
CA ALA A 15 59.55 30.32 37.18
C ALA A 15 58.09 30.78 36.90
N ILE A 16 57.89 32.02 36.42
CA ILE A 16 56.53 32.54 36.17
C ILE A 16 55.98 32.17 34.76
N MET A 17 56.83 31.68 33.86
CA MET A 17 56.44 31.38 32.47
C MET A 17 55.90 29.91 32.28
N THR A 18 55.84 29.09 33.33
CA THR A 18 55.42 27.67 33.22
C THR A 18 53.99 27.40 33.68
N ILE A 19 53.25 28.44 34.08
CA ILE A 19 51.81 28.29 34.40
C ILE A 19 50.96 28.82 33.24
N SER A 20 51.25 28.31 32.05
CA SER A 20 50.29 28.31 30.96
C SER A 20 49.39 27.11 31.11
N CYS A 21 48.42 27.22 31.98
CA CYS A 21 47.37 26.22 32.08
C CYS A 21 46.56 26.30 30.77
N SER A 22 46.80 25.37 29.86
CA SER A 22 45.89 25.11 28.75
C SER A 22 44.59 24.55 29.35
N LYS A 23 43.69 25.43 29.73
CA LYS A 23 42.29 24.96 29.86
C LYS A 23 41.81 24.65 28.47
N ASP A 24 41.65 23.39 28.18
CA ASP A 24 40.83 22.96 27.04
C ASP A 24 39.49 23.68 27.22
N GLY A 25 39.09 24.44 26.24
CA GLY A 25 37.80 25.12 26.25
C GLY A 25 36.70 24.10 26.44
N ALA A 26 35.67 24.42 27.22
CA ALA A 26 34.53 23.57 27.41
C ALA A 26 34.00 23.13 26.02
N THR A 27 33.79 21.83 25.86
CA THR A 27 33.16 21.28 24.65
C THR A 27 31.88 22.07 24.39
N GLY A 28 31.74 22.62 23.21
CA GLY A 28 30.53 23.34 22.81
C GLY A 28 29.27 22.50 23.03
N PRO A 29 28.14 23.14 23.30
CA PRO A 29 26.87 22.41 23.45
C PRO A 29 26.60 21.54 22.22
N VAL A 30 26.08 20.37 22.44
CA VAL A 30 25.63 19.47 21.36
C VAL A 30 24.61 20.24 20.51
N GLY A 31 24.79 20.27 19.21
CA GLY A 31 23.84 20.88 18.28
C GLY A 31 22.42 20.35 18.49
N PRO A 32 21.42 21.15 18.19
CA PRO A 32 20.02 20.68 18.28
C PRO A 32 19.82 19.43 17.43
N ALA A 33 19.00 18.50 17.93
CA ALA A 33 18.60 17.33 17.16
C ALA A 33 18.02 17.77 15.81
N GLY A 34 18.37 17.06 14.74
CA GLY A 34 17.81 17.32 13.42
C GLY A 34 16.30 17.26 13.46
N ALA A 35 15.64 18.08 12.64
CA ALA A 35 14.18 18.06 12.52
C ALA A 35 13.70 16.63 12.22
N THR A 36 12.62 16.24 12.88
CA THR A 36 11.93 14.97 12.57
C THR A 36 11.59 14.96 11.07
N GLY A 37 11.94 13.89 10.37
CA GLY A 37 11.58 13.73 8.96
C GLY A 37 10.07 13.98 8.78
N ALA A 38 9.69 14.58 7.66
CA ALA A 38 8.29 14.78 7.33
C ALA A 38 7.55 13.44 7.45
N ALA A 39 6.35 13.47 8.06
CA ALA A 39 5.48 12.30 8.10
C ALA A 39 5.28 11.80 6.67
N GLY A 40 5.45 10.50 6.44
CA GLY A 40 5.18 9.90 5.14
C GLY A 40 3.78 10.29 4.71
N THR A 41 3.59 10.63 3.46
CA THR A 41 2.26 10.86 2.88
C THR A 41 1.42 9.62 3.14
N ASN A 42 0.17 9.81 3.59
CA ASN A 42 -0.78 8.74 3.80
C ASN A 42 -0.73 7.78 2.61
N GLY A 43 -0.49 6.48 2.87
CA GLY A 43 -0.26 5.44 1.86
C GLY A 43 -1.42 5.17 0.89
N ASN A 44 -2.42 6.03 0.85
CA ASN A 44 -3.62 5.94 0.03
C ASN A 44 -3.42 6.37 -1.45
N ALA A 45 -2.23 6.81 -1.82
CA ALA A 45 -1.99 7.36 -3.17
C ALA A 45 -2.02 6.33 -4.32
N ASN A 46 -2.15 5.03 -4.04
CA ASN A 46 -2.04 3.97 -5.06
C ASN A 46 -3.16 2.91 -5.01
N VAL A 47 -4.22 3.17 -4.27
CA VAL A 47 -5.42 2.33 -4.33
C VAL A 47 -6.41 3.00 -5.24
N ILE A 48 -6.62 2.42 -6.39
CA ILE A 48 -7.74 2.77 -7.26
C ILE A 48 -8.88 1.85 -6.84
N GLY A 49 -9.47 2.15 -5.68
CA GLY A 49 -10.71 1.51 -5.25
C GLY A 49 -11.80 1.92 -6.22
N THR A 50 -12.46 0.97 -6.83
CA THR A 50 -13.65 1.29 -7.60
C THR A 50 -14.85 1.38 -6.66
N ASN A 51 -15.76 2.26 -6.98
CA ASN A 51 -17.07 2.27 -6.37
C ASN A 51 -17.79 0.94 -6.67
N THR A 52 -18.81 0.65 -5.88
CA THR A 52 -19.75 -0.44 -6.15
C THR A 52 -20.36 -0.27 -7.55
N VAL A 53 -20.32 -1.31 -8.36
CA VAL A 53 -20.83 -1.32 -9.74
C VAL A 53 -21.89 -2.41 -9.87
N THR A 54 -23.02 -2.07 -10.48
CA THR A 54 -24.07 -3.03 -10.80
C THR A 54 -24.02 -3.39 -12.28
N ILE A 55 -23.93 -4.69 -12.57
CA ILE A 55 -24.05 -5.25 -13.93
C ILE A 55 -25.46 -5.78 -14.08
N SER A 56 -26.18 -5.30 -15.08
CA SER A 56 -27.52 -5.76 -15.44
C SER A 56 -27.62 -6.24 -16.89
N SER A 57 -26.56 -6.00 -17.68
CA SER A 57 -26.49 -6.44 -19.07
C SER A 57 -25.46 -7.57 -19.19
N TRP A 58 -25.94 -8.75 -19.60
CA TRP A 58 -25.14 -9.95 -19.74
C TRP A 58 -25.21 -10.50 -21.15
N THR A 59 -24.08 -10.97 -21.64
CA THR A 59 -23.99 -11.67 -22.92
C THR A 59 -23.91 -13.16 -22.66
N SER A 60 -24.78 -13.92 -23.34
CA SER A 60 -24.83 -15.40 -23.24
C SER A 60 -23.83 -16.03 -24.20
N TYR A 61 -23.14 -17.03 -23.73
CA TYR A 61 -22.23 -17.89 -24.50
C TYR A 61 -22.52 -19.38 -24.22
N ALA A 62 -21.96 -20.25 -25.04
CA ALA A 62 -22.02 -21.70 -24.85
C ALA A 62 -23.46 -22.20 -24.62
N SER A 63 -24.39 -21.76 -25.45
CA SER A 63 -25.82 -22.14 -25.38
C SER A 63 -26.47 -21.87 -24.02
N GLY A 64 -26.04 -20.78 -23.35
CA GLY A 64 -26.61 -20.35 -22.07
C GLY A 64 -25.94 -20.94 -20.83
N SER A 65 -24.89 -21.73 -20.99
CA SER A 65 -24.15 -22.25 -19.83
C SER A 65 -23.08 -21.28 -19.27
N LEU A 66 -22.83 -20.17 -19.99
CA LEU A 66 -21.92 -19.10 -19.58
C LEU A 66 -22.56 -17.74 -19.86
N TRP A 67 -22.55 -16.86 -18.89
CA TRP A 67 -22.92 -15.45 -19.01
C TRP A 67 -21.73 -14.58 -18.67
N SER A 68 -21.51 -13.51 -19.44
CA SER A 68 -20.43 -12.56 -19.22
C SER A 68 -20.96 -11.14 -19.21
N GLY A 69 -20.57 -10.38 -18.19
CA GLY A 69 -20.85 -8.94 -18.04
C GLY A 69 -19.56 -8.16 -17.92
N GLY A 70 -19.37 -7.17 -18.81
CA GLY A 70 -18.19 -6.33 -18.83
C GLY A 70 -18.37 -5.04 -18.04
N LEU A 71 -17.30 -4.57 -17.41
CA LEU A 71 -17.24 -3.23 -16.82
C LEU A 71 -15.95 -2.52 -17.21
N SER A 72 -16.05 -1.20 -17.37
CA SER A 72 -14.88 -0.35 -17.60
C SER A 72 -14.13 -0.13 -16.29
N ALA A 73 -12.82 -0.36 -16.30
CA ALA A 73 -11.92 -0.23 -15.16
C ALA A 73 -10.62 0.48 -15.58
N THR A 74 -10.73 1.76 -15.92
CA THR A 74 -9.62 2.57 -16.48
C THR A 74 -8.39 2.65 -15.57
N GLY A 75 -8.55 2.35 -14.28
CA GLY A 75 -7.44 2.22 -13.34
C GLY A 75 -6.58 0.97 -13.55
N ILE A 76 -7.04 -0.02 -14.31
CA ILE A 76 -6.22 -1.19 -14.66
C ILE A 76 -5.31 -0.80 -15.83
N THR A 77 -4.11 -0.39 -15.49
CA THR A 77 -3.03 -0.09 -16.44
C THR A 77 -2.21 -1.33 -16.74
N GLN A 78 -1.33 -1.28 -17.73
CA GLN A 78 -0.38 -2.37 -18.01
C GLN A 78 0.46 -2.73 -16.78
N SER A 79 0.89 -1.73 -16.01
CA SER A 79 1.64 -1.96 -14.76
C SER A 79 0.84 -2.73 -13.70
N ILE A 80 -0.48 -2.53 -13.64
CA ILE A 80 -1.35 -3.32 -12.75
C ILE A 80 -1.47 -4.76 -13.25
N VAL A 81 -1.66 -4.96 -14.56
CA VAL A 81 -1.71 -6.31 -15.15
C VAL A 81 -0.44 -7.09 -14.88
N ASP A 82 0.72 -6.46 -15.04
CA ASP A 82 2.03 -7.12 -14.91
C ASP A 82 2.43 -7.39 -13.45
N LYS A 83 2.13 -6.47 -12.52
CA LYS A 83 2.73 -6.45 -11.19
C LYS A 83 1.76 -6.19 -10.03
N GLY A 84 0.57 -5.67 -10.33
CA GLY A 84 -0.46 -5.35 -9.35
C GLY A 84 -1.30 -6.55 -8.94
N ILE A 85 -2.42 -6.25 -8.29
CA ILE A 85 -3.50 -7.20 -8.00
C ILE A 85 -4.82 -6.53 -8.41
N VAL A 86 -5.71 -7.32 -9.00
CA VAL A 86 -7.11 -6.96 -9.18
C VAL A 86 -7.92 -8.00 -8.39
N SER A 87 -8.71 -7.51 -7.43
CA SER A 87 -9.62 -8.36 -6.63
C SER A 87 -11.05 -7.93 -6.91
N VAL A 88 -11.92 -8.91 -7.10
CA VAL A 88 -13.35 -8.67 -7.34
C VAL A 88 -14.16 -9.32 -6.22
N PHE A 89 -15.10 -8.57 -5.71
CA PHE A 89 -16.04 -9.03 -4.68
C PHE A 89 -17.46 -8.89 -5.20
N MET A 90 -18.29 -9.91 -4.99
CA MET A 90 -19.71 -9.90 -5.29
C MET A 90 -20.51 -9.65 -4.02
N GLN A 91 -21.52 -8.80 -4.08
CA GLN A 91 -22.45 -8.58 -2.98
C GLN A 91 -23.54 -9.65 -3.00
N ASN A 92 -23.54 -10.55 -2.01
CA ASN A 92 -24.57 -11.59 -1.87
C ASN A 92 -25.84 -11.05 -1.20
N THR A 93 -25.63 -10.24 -0.15
CA THR A 93 -26.71 -9.56 0.56
C THR A 93 -26.22 -8.16 0.91
N THR A 94 -27.11 -7.25 1.27
CA THR A 94 -26.71 -5.90 1.65
C THR A 94 -25.66 -5.94 2.77
N GLY A 95 -24.49 -5.39 2.51
CA GLY A 95 -23.37 -5.34 3.44
C GLY A 95 -22.48 -6.59 3.49
N THR A 96 -22.77 -7.64 2.70
CA THR A 96 -21.97 -8.86 2.67
C THR A 96 -21.27 -9.03 1.31
N TRP A 97 -19.95 -9.19 1.33
CA TRP A 97 -19.12 -9.30 0.15
C TRP A 97 -18.39 -10.63 0.11
N THR A 98 -18.48 -11.31 -1.02
CA THR A 98 -17.80 -12.59 -1.28
C THR A 98 -16.75 -12.39 -2.37
N ALA A 99 -15.52 -12.81 -2.11
CA ALA A 99 -14.44 -12.74 -3.08
C ALA A 99 -14.67 -13.73 -4.23
N LEU A 100 -14.37 -13.29 -5.46
CA LEU A 100 -14.31 -14.17 -6.62
C LEU A 100 -12.88 -14.73 -6.78
N PRO A 101 -12.74 -15.96 -7.33
CA PRO A 101 -13.79 -16.86 -7.78
C PRO A 101 -14.58 -17.50 -6.63
N TYR A 102 -15.86 -17.71 -6.84
CA TYR A 102 -16.77 -18.29 -5.87
C TYR A 102 -17.69 -19.33 -6.54
N THR A 103 -17.85 -20.50 -5.93
CA THR A 103 -18.69 -21.58 -6.45
C THR A 103 -19.69 -22.03 -5.39
N ILE A 104 -20.95 -22.13 -5.77
CA ILE A 104 -22.01 -22.71 -4.95
C ILE A 104 -22.82 -23.71 -5.78
N GLY A 105 -22.90 -24.97 -5.32
CA GLY A 105 -23.50 -26.02 -6.12
C GLY A 105 -22.78 -26.19 -7.47
N ASN A 106 -23.54 -26.09 -8.55
CA ASN A 106 -23.03 -26.18 -9.92
C ASN A 106 -22.80 -24.81 -10.57
N THR A 107 -22.96 -23.72 -9.84
CA THR A 107 -22.76 -22.37 -10.37
C THR A 107 -21.44 -21.80 -9.88
N SER A 108 -20.60 -21.35 -10.80
CA SER A 108 -19.32 -20.73 -10.51
C SER A 108 -19.26 -19.32 -11.07
N TRP A 109 -18.86 -18.40 -10.21
CA TRP A 109 -18.58 -17.02 -10.55
C TRP A 109 -17.08 -16.80 -10.60
N PHE A 110 -16.57 -16.17 -11.65
CA PHE A 110 -15.17 -15.83 -11.82
C PHE A 110 -15.02 -14.54 -12.63
N TYR A 111 -13.82 -14.04 -12.73
CA TYR A 111 -13.53 -12.84 -13.52
C TYR A 111 -12.21 -13.01 -14.28
N ASP A 112 -12.11 -12.27 -15.36
CA ASP A 112 -10.88 -11.97 -16.08
C ASP A 112 -10.74 -10.47 -16.24
N PHE A 113 -9.52 -9.99 -16.45
CA PHE A 113 -9.26 -8.58 -16.61
C PHE A 113 -8.10 -8.31 -17.57
N GLY A 114 -8.11 -7.12 -18.13
CA GLY A 114 -7.05 -6.57 -18.95
C GLY A 114 -6.95 -5.08 -18.76
N VAL A 115 -6.12 -4.42 -19.57
CA VAL A 115 -5.98 -2.98 -19.49
C VAL A 115 -7.31 -2.29 -19.77
N GLY A 116 -7.83 -1.58 -18.78
CA GLY A 116 -9.05 -0.79 -18.88
C GLY A 116 -10.36 -1.54 -18.65
N PHE A 117 -10.36 -2.85 -18.40
CA PHE A 117 -11.60 -3.61 -18.24
C PHE A 117 -11.51 -4.77 -17.25
N VAL A 118 -12.67 -5.19 -16.76
CA VAL A 118 -12.91 -6.46 -16.05
C VAL A 118 -14.15 -7.11 -16.66
N ASN A 119 -14.10 -8.41 -16.94
CA ASN A 119 -15.26 -9.22 -17.27
C ASN A 119 -15.62 -10.10 -16.07
N ILE A 120 -16.87 -10.09 -15.69
CA ILE A 120 -17.43 -10.99 -14.67
C ILE A 120 -18.21 -12.07 -15.38
N ASN A 121 -17.96 -13.31 -14.99
CA ASN A 121 -18.50 -14.47 -15.65
C ASN A 121 -19.27 -15.35 -14.65
N GLU A 122 -20.45 -15.81 -15.04
CA GLU A 122 -21.18 -16.87 -14.36
C GLU A 122 -21.30 -18.08 -15.27
N THR A 123 -20.95 -19.25 -14.77
CA THR A 123 -21.04 -20.50 -15.53
C THR A 123 -21.61 -21.63 -14.71
N ASN A 124 -22.23 -22.60 -15.42
CA ASN A 124 -22.61 -23.88 -14.83
C ASN A 124 -21.48 -24.89 -15.05
N THR A 125 -20.97 -25.49 -13.98
CA THR A 125 -19.85 -26.42 -13.99
C THR A 125 -20.18 -27.73 -14.76
N ASN A 126 -21.47 -28.04 -14.91
CA ASN A 126 -21.94 -29.18 -15.71
C ASN A 126 -22.32 -28.79 -17.15
N LEU A 127 -22.00 -27.56 -17.56
CA LEU A 127 -22.30 -27.00 -18.89
C LEU A 127 -23.81 -26.98 -19.24
N ALA A 128 -24.70 -27.13 -18.28
CA ALA A 128 -26.13 -26.96 -18.47
C ALA A 128 -26.46 -25.46 -18.60
N ALA A 129 -27.46 -25.13 -19.40
CA ALA A 129 -27.94 -23.74 -19.51
C ALA A 129 -28.45 -23.23 -18.14
N ILE A 130 -28.13 -21.99 -17.83
CA ILE A 130 -28.58 -21.28 -16.63
C ILE A 130 -29.34 -20.02 -17.03
N ALA A 131 -30.17 -19.52 -16.12
CA ALA A 131 -30.89 -18.27 -16.33
C ALA A 131 -29.91 -17.09 -16.39
N ASN A 132 -30.35 -16.00 -17.03
CA ASN A 132 -29.61 -14.74 -17.00
C ASN A 132 -29.41 -14.31 -15.53
N PRO A 133 -28.20 -13.90 -15.13
CA PRO A 133 -27.89 -13.51 -13.75
C PRO A 133 -28.74 -12.36 -13.20
N GLY A 134 -29.34 -11.55 -14.08
CA GLY A 134 -30.06 -10.34 -13.67
C GLY A 134 -29.12 -9.24 -13.17
N SER A 135 -29.60 -8.41 -12.26
CA SER A 135 -28.77 -7.33 -11.70
C SER A 135 -27.93 -7.86 -10.55
N GLN A 136 -26.61 -7.81 -10.73
CA GLN A 136 -25.63 -8.24 -9.72
C GLN A 136 -24.69 -7.09 -9.39
N THR A 137 -24.32 -6.97 -8.13
CA THR A 137 -23.48 -5.87 -7.63
C THR A 137 -22.09 -6.37 -7.27
N PHE A 138 -21.09 -5.66 -7.78
CA PHE A 138 -19.69 -6.01 -7.60
C PHE A 138 -18.88 -4.83 -7.09
N ARG A 139 -17.76 -5.13 -6.45
CA ARG A 139 -16.70 -4.17 -6.11
C ARG A 139 -15.39 -4.68 -6.69
N VAL A 140 -14.75 -3.84 -7.50
CA VAL A 140 -13.42 -4.12 -8.06
C VAL A 140 -12.40 -3.32 -7.27
N VAL A 141 -11.39 -3.97 -6.73
CA VAL A 141 -10.29 -3.35 -6.00
C VAL A 141 -9.00 -3.54 -6.78
N ILE A 142 -8.36 -2.45 -7.12
CA ILE A 142 -7.12 -2.41 -7.89
C ILE A 142 -5.99 -2.00 -6.95
N ILE A 143 -4.96 -2.83 -6.85
CA ILE A 143 -3.86 -2.68 -5.91
C ILE A 143 -2.55 -2.59 -6.68
N SER A 144 -1.79 -1.52 -6.45
CA SER A 144 -0.48 -1.36 -7.07
C SER A 144 0.55 -2.34 -6.52
N ALA A 145 1.63 -2.58 -7.28
CA ALA A 145 2.75 -3.39 -6.83
C ALA A 145 3.39 -2.85 -5.54
N SER A 146 3.43 -1.53 -5.37
CA SER A 146 3.95 -0.88 -4.16
C SER A 146 3.09 -1.18 -2.93
N ASN A 147 1.77 -1.11 -3.05
CA ASN A 147 0.87 -1.46 -1.95
C ASN A 147 0.93 -2.95 -1.60
N LYS A 148 1.00 -3.82 -2.59
CA LYS A 148 1.21 -5.24 -2.39
C LYS A 148 2.50 -5.50 -1.60
N ALA A 149 3.59 -4.85 -1.99
CA ALA A 149 4.89 -4.98 -1.31
C ALA A 149 4.91 -4.39 0.10
N ALA A 150 4.19 -3.29 0.32
CA ALA A 150 4.06 -2.65 1.64
C ALA A 150 3.22 -3.48 2.63
N ASN A 151 2.35 -4.37 2.14
CA ASN A 151 1.43 -5.17 2.94
C ASN A 151 1.55 -6.67 2.60
N PRO A 152 2.71 -7.29 2.84
CA PRO A 152 3.01 -8.64 2.36
C PRO A 152 2.15 -9.74 3.03
N ASN A 153 1.61 -9.47 4.22
CA ASN A 153 0.82 -10.42 5.00
C ASN A 153 -0.69 -10.30 4.78
N THR A 154 -1.14 -9.38 3.91
CA THR A 154 -2.55 -9.17 3.65
C THR A 154 -3.10 -10.27 2.75
N ASN A 155 -4.20 -10.89 3.16
CA ASN A 155 -4.97 -11.77 2.29
C ASN A 155 -5.87 -10.92 1.37
N TRP A 156 -5.42 -10.68 0.16
CA TRP A 156 -6.12 -9.86 -0.85
C TRP A 156 -7.44 -10.46 -1.36
N LYS A 157 -7.81 -11.66 -0.91
CA LYS A 157 -9.11 -12.31 -1.15
C LYS A 157 -10.07 -12.15 0.03
N ASP A 158 -9.62 -11.63 1.15
CA ASP A 158 -10.46 -11.32 2.30
C ASP A 158 -10.87 -9.84 2.26
N TYR A 159 -12.16 -9.60 2.01
CA TYR A 159 -12.67 -8.24 1.87
C TYR A 159 -12.43 -7.37 3.11
N ASN A 160 -12.56 -7.94 4.33
CA ASN A 160 -12.36 -7.18 5.56
C ASN A 160 -10.91 -6.73 5.72
N GLN A 161 -9.94 -7.60 5.43
CA GLN A 161 -8.52 -7.24 5.44
C GLN A 161 -8.20 -6.21 4.35
N VAL A 162 -8.75 -6.39 3.15
CA VAL A 162 -8.60 -5.42 2.05
C VAL A 162 -9.17 -4.06 2.44
N LYS A 163 -10.37 -4.04 3.00
CA LYS A 163 -11.05 -2.83 3.48
C LYS A 163 -10.20 -2.10 4.54
N GLU A 164 -9.69 -2.82 5.53
CA GLU A 164 -8.87 -2.29 6.62
C GLU A 164 -7.57 -1.68 6.08
N VAL A 165 -6.79 -2.46 5.33
CA VAL A 165 -5.47 -2.04 4.80
C VAL A 165 -5.57 -0.86 3.84
N LEU A 166 -6.65 -0.81 3.06
CA LEU A 166 -6.85 0.20 2.03
C LEU A 166 -7.78 1.34 2.46
N HIS A 167 -8.28 1.31 3.71
CA HIS A 167 -9.22 2.30 4.25
C HIS A 167 -10.43 2.56 3.34
N LEU A 168 -11.00 1.48 2.78
CA LEU A 168 -12.15 1.58 1.90
C LEU A 168 -13.40 1.97 2.68
N GLN A 169 -14.19 2.87 2.11
CA GLN A 169 -15.52 3.21 2.63
C GLN A 169 -16.56 2.20 2.11
N ASP A 170 -17.62 1.96 2.87
CA ASP A 170 -18.75 1.10 2.47
C ASP A 170 -19.62 1.79 1.43
#